data_5de868476c217ab58c5d9420189b3965
#
_entry.id   5de868476c217ab58c5d9420189b3965
#
_cell.length_a   1.000
_cell.length_b   1.000
_cell.length_c   1.000
_cell.angle_alpha   90.00
_cell.angle_beta   90.00
_cell.angle_gamma   90.00
#
_symmetry.space_group_name_H-M   'P 1'
#
loop_
_entity.id
_entity.type
_entity.pdbx_description
1 polymer ?
#
loop_
_entity_poly.entity_id
_entity_poly.type
_entity_poly.pdbx_seq_one_letter_code
_entity_poly.pdbx_strand_id
1 'polypeptide(L)'
;MFAVVIGILLIIAAIVAPLVMSANELRGGGFASVVCILLALVIVGASCISTVPTGHTGILTTCGRVEDKNLPEGMNFHAPWQSITTMTNKEQTSTETNMCFSADLQEVAYTYTTKHSLLTSAAPNIYKTVGTDYYNILIVPQVNNAIKAEFGLVEAENMTELRTQLQKNINEKVQTFADKYGINVTVVIDNFDFSDAYTNAIEAKQVAEQEALRDKTQQQMETERARQQAERTKIQAENDAAIREINANADAEAARIKAQADFEVAQLEADAIAYKGQKEAEATKALAEAITDEVVAYEYAQNWSGELPQYMMGSNGALPIIDIPMGEEE
;
A
#
# COMPACT_ATOMS: atom_id res chain seq x y z
N MET A 1 26.37 51.43 -36.15
CA MET A 1 27.69 52.09 -36.27
C MET A 1 28.18 52.16 -37.72
N PHE A 2 28.20 51.05 -38.46
CA PHE A 2 28.69 51.01 -39.84
C PHE A 2 27.93 51.94 -40.80
N ALA A 3 26.59 51.95 -40.68
CA ALA A 3 25.74 52.84 -41.50
C ALA A 3 25.99 54.36 -41.21
N VAL A 4 26.30 54.72 -39.98
CA VAL A 4 26.65 56.11 -39.60
C VAL A 4 27.99 56.52 -40.23
N VAL A 5 28.99 55.67 -40.22
CA VAL A 5 30.29 55.93 -40.84
C VAL A 5 30.14 56.05 -42.32
N ILE A 6 29.34 55.20 -42.98
CA ILE A 6 29.04 55.32 -44.41
C ILE A 6 28.29 56.67 -44.73
N GLY A 7 27.29 56.95 -43.85
CA GLY A 7 26.57 58.25 -44.00
C GLY A 7 27.48 59.48 -43.91
N ILE A 8 28.41 59.52 -42.94
CA ILE A 8 29.39 60.60 -42.79
C ILE A 8 30.34 60.64 -43.98
N LEU A 9 30.81 59.52 -44.47
CA LEU A 9 31.65 59.39 -45.64
C LEU A 9 30.93 59.96 -46.89
N LEU A 10 29.64 59.63 -47.05
CA LEU A 10 28.82 60.16 -48.14
C LEU A 10 28.57 61.69 -48.02
N ILE A 11 28.40 62.22 -46.82
CA ILE A 11 28.31 63.64 -46.56
C ILE A 11 29.64 64.32 -46.90
N ILE A 12 30.76 63.77 -46.50
CA ILE A 12 32.08 64.28 -46.85
C ILE A 12 32.26 64.23 -48.37
N ALA A 13 31.90 63.13 -49.00
CA ALA A 13 31.94 63.05 -50.49
C ALA A 13 31.03 64.05 -51.16
N ALA A 14 29.87 64.37 -50.65
CA ALA A 14 28.94 65.36 -51.12
C ALA A 14 29.50 66.81 -51.04
N ILE A 15 30.33 67.05 -50.02
CA ILE A 15 31.01 68.36 -49.88
C ILE A 15 32.23 68.45 -50.80
N VAL A 16 33.00 67.39 -50.94
CA VAL A 16 34.24 67.35 -51.71
C VAL A 16 33.95 67.25 -53.24
N ALA A 17 32.92 66.52 -53.66
CA ALA A 17 32.56 66.30 -55.05
C ALA A 17 32.35 67.67 -55.84
N PRO A 18 31.60 68.64 -55.35
CA PRO A 18 31.44 69.94 -56.08
C PRO A 18 32.74 70.74 -56.13
N LEU A 19 33.57 70.62 -55.09
CA LEU A 19 34.86 71.34 -55.04
C LEU A 19 35.85 70.79 -56.08
N VAL A 20 35.94 69.46 -56.20
CA VAL A 20 36.79 68.81 -57.22
C VAL A 20 36.23 68.94 -58.60
N MET A 21 34.93 68.90 -58.80
CA MET A 21 34.29 69.11 -60.11
C MET A 21 34.34 70.56 -60.54
N SER A 22 34.26 71.50 -59.64
CA SER A 22 34.45 72.94 -59.93
C SER A 22 35.90 73.27 -60.39
N ALA A 23 36.88 72.58 -59.82
CA ALA A 23 38.29 72.66 -60.21
C ALA A 23 38.58 72.06 -61.59
N ASN A 24 37.74 71.15 -62.09
CA ASN A 24 37.88 70.47 -63.42
C ASN A 24 36.89 70.93 -64.47
N GLU A 25 36.22 72.11 -64.33
CA GLU A 25 35.24 72.71 -65.27
C GLU A 25 34.05 71.75 -65.67
N LEU A 26 33.79 70.70 -64.92
CA LEU A 26 32.69 69.74 -65.15
C LEU A 26 31.35 70.32 -64.66
N ARG A 27 30.41 70.55 -65.58
CA ARG A 27 29.05 71.01 -65.27
C ARG A 27 28.22 69.87 -64.75
N GLY A 28 28.09 69.71 -63.43
CA GLY A 28 27.24 68.65 -62.82
C GLY A 28 27.54 68.39 -61.36
N GLY A 29 28.52 69.02 -60.74
CA GLY A 29 28.93 68.84 -59.36
C GLY A 29 27.80 69.10 -58.36
N GLY A 30 26.91 70.06 -58.62
CA GLY A 30 25.75 70.31 -57.75
C GLY A 30 24.70 69.19 -57.74
N PHE A 31 24.45 68.56 -58.89
CA PHE A 31 23.52 67.44 -58.95
C PHE A 31 24.06 66.19 -58.23
N ALA A 32 25.36 65.89 -58.44
CA ALA A 32 26.02 64.74 -57.73
C ALA A 32 26.01 64.92 -56.20
N SER A 33 26.26 66.16 -55.72
CA SER A 33 26.20 66.39 -54.26
C SER A 33 24.80 66.27 -53.69
N VAL A 34 23.75 66.74 -54.39
CA VAL A 34 22.36 66.54 -53.96
C VAL A 34 21.98 65.05 -53.89
N VAL A 35 22.39 64.23 -54.87
CA VAL A 35 22.16 62.82 -54.89
C VAL A 35 22.89 62.12 -53.71
N CYS A 36 24.15 62.46 -53.43
CA CYS A 36 24.90 61.95 -52.31
C CYS A 36 24.29 62.31 -50.96
N ILE A 37 23.78 63.54 -50.78
CA ILE A 37 23.09 63.98 -49.56
C ILE A 37 21.78 63.20 -49.38
N LEU A 38 20.98 63.01 -50.42
CA LEU A 38 19.75 62.28 -50.37
C LEU A 38 20.00 60.78 -49.99
N LEU A 39 21.02 60.17 -50.64
CA LEU A 39 21.43 58.79 -50.28
C LEU A 39 21.90 58.65 -48.81
N ALA A 40 22.73 59.59 -48.36
CA ALA A 40 23.17 59.63 -46.97
C ALA A 40 22.01 59.79 -46.02
N LEU A 41 21.04 60.66 -46.34
CA LEU A 41 19.84 60.83 -45.48
C LEU A 41 18.95 59.56 -45.43
N VAL A 42 18.78 58.85 -46.55
CA VAL A 42 18.06 57.60 -46.62
C VAL A 42 18.78 56.51 -45.80
N ILE A 43 20.10 56.39 -45.95
CA ILE A 43 20.89 55.38 -45.23
C ILE A 43 20.85 55.64 -43.70
N VAL A 44 21.07 56.92 -43.31
CA VAL A 44 21.00 57.28 -41.87
C VAL A 44 19.57 57.13 -41.34
N GLY A 45 18.56 57.57 -42.11
CA GLY A 45 17.14 57.38 -41.75
C GLY A 45 16.75 55.91 -41.58
N ALA A 46 17.18 55.04 -42.50
CA ALA A 46 16.95 53.62 -42.42
C ALA A 46 17.65 52.96 -41.20
N SER A 47 18.83 53.52 -40.84
CA SER A 47 19.55 52.99 -39.63
C SER A 47 18.92 53.42 -38.30
N CYS A 48 17.99 54.35 -38.28
CA CYS A 48 17.28 54.84 -37.12
C CYS A 48 16.06 53.96 -36.80
N ILE A 49 15.75 52.96 -37.61
CA ILE A 49 14.59 52.07 -37.43
C ILE A 49 15.09 50.65 -37.07
N SER A 50 14.63 50.13 -35.96
CA SER A 50 14.86 48.75 -35.59
C SER A 50 13.57 48.10 -35.15
N THR A 51 13.41 46.81 -35.47
CA THR A 51 12.24 46.04 -35.09
C THR A 51 12.58 45.09 -33.92
N VAL A 52 11.81 45.20 -32.83
CA VAL A 52 11.88 44.28 -31.70
C VAL A 52 10.85 43.15 -31.94
N PRO A 53 11.27 41.87 -31.97
CA PRO A 53 10.36 40.77 -32.20
C PRO A 53 9.33 40.63 -31.06
N THR A 54 8.16 40.05 -31.37
CA THR A 54 7.11 39.80 -30.40
C THR A 54 7.61 38.87 -29.26
N GLY A 55 7.32 39.24 -28.00
CA GLY A 55 7.77 38.55 -26.81
C GLY A 55 9.24 38.80 -26.46
N HIS A 56 9.79 39.93 -26.97
CA HIS A 56 11.12 40.43 -26.61
C HIS A 56 11.02 41.88 -26.13
N THR A 57 11.94 42.26 -25.27
CA THR A 57 12.13 43.65 -24.85
C THR A 57 13.39 44.18 -25.48
N GLY A 58 13.27 45.33 -26.11
CA GLY A 58 14.42 46.07 -26.64
C GLY A 58 15.09 46.90 -25.54
N ILE A 59 16.39 46.75 -25.40
CA ILE A 59 17.23 47.50 -24.48
C ILE A 59 18.05 48.49 -25.28
N LEU A 60 17.86 49.79 -25.00
CA LEU A 60 18.54 50.85 -25.70
C LEU A 60 19.92 51.07 -25.09
N THR A 61 20.92 51.09 -25.96
CA THR A 61 22.30 51.33 -25.56
C THR A 61 22.86 52.51 -26.35
N THR A 62 23.28 53.56 -25.64
CA THR A 62 23.86 54.78 -26.25
C THR A 62 25.37 54.78 -26.04
N CYS A 63 26.13 54.60 -27.07
CA CYS A 63 27.60 54.57 -27.03
C CYS A 63 28.15 53.62 -25.95
N GLY A 64 27.53 52.43 -25.78
CA GLY A 64 27.91 51.43 -24.78
C GLY A 64 27.31 51.62 -23.39
N ARG A 65 26.57 52.72 -23.17
CA ARG A 65 25.83 52.93 -21.91
C ARG A 65 24.38 52.45 -22.07
N VAL A 66 23.94 51.56 -21.21
CA VAL A 66 22.55 51.09 -21.16
C VAL A 66 21.65 52.21 -20.62
N GLU A 67 20.57 52.47 -21.30
CA GLU A 67 19.53 53.38 -20.83
C GLU A 67 18.46 52.59 -20.04
N ASP A 68 17.90 53.23 -19.01
CA ASP A 68 16.85 52.62 -18.18
C ASP A 68 15.45 52.70 -18.87
N LYS A 69 15.45 52.65 -20.21
CA LYS A 69 14.24 52.71 -21.02
C LYS A 69 14.04 51.42 -21.78
N ASN A 70 12.87 50.80 -21.57
CA ASN A 70 12.45 49.64 -22.33
C ASN A 70 11.79 50.05 -23.63
N LEU A 71 12.17 49.40 -24.70
CA LEU A 71 11.50 49.52 -25.98
C LEU A 71 10.49 48.38 -26.15
N PRO A 72 9.24 48.70 -26.48
CA PRO A 72 8.22 47.69 -26.71
C PRO A 72 8.50 46.89 -27.97
N GLU A 73 7.79 45.80 -28.15
CA GLU A 73 7.77 45.02 -29.38
C GLU A 73 7.23 45.87 -30.55
N GLY A 74 7.67 45.54 -31.75
CA GLY A 74 7.32 46.24 -32.97
C GLY A 74 8.42 47.18 -33.46
N MET A 75 8.05 48.19 -34.27
CA MET A 75 8.95 49.14 -34.86
C MET A 75 9.32 50.22 -33.84
N ASN A 76 10.61 50.41 -33.60
CA ASN A 76 11.14 51.42 -32.70
C ASN A 76 12.11 52.34 -33.42
N PHE A 77 12.05 53.65 -33.10
CA PHE A 77 12.93 54.63 -33.59
C PHE A 77 14.01 54.98 -32.57
N HIS A 78 15.25 54.99 -33.02
CA HIS A 78 16.40 55.35 -32.17
C HIS A 78 17.39 56.21 -32.92
N ALA A 79 18.25 56.88 -32.19
CA ALA A 79 19.28 57.66 -32.81
C ALA A 79 20.33 56.78 -33.54
N PRO A 80 20.98 57.28 -34.61
CA PRO A 80 21.88 56.45 -35.42
C PRO A 80 23.13 55.96 -34.65
N TRP A 81 23.47 56.57 -33.51
CA TRP A 81 24.57 56.14 -32.59
C TRP A 81 24.12 55.23 -31.47
N GLN A 82 22.80 54.94 -31.36
CA GLN A 82 22.23 54.02 -30.43
C GLN A 82 22.15 52.63 -31.04
N SER A 83 22.17 51.65 -30.20
CA SER A 83 21.92 50.23 -30.58
C SER A 83 20.86 49.63 -29.69
N ILE A 84 20.07 48.72 -30.25
CA ILE A 84 19.04 47.98 -29.55
C ILE A 84 19.50 46.55 -29.42
N THR A 85 19.57 46.05 -28.17
CA THR A 85 19.77 44.63 -27.87
C THR A 85 18.44 44.08 -27.42
N THR A 86 18.03 42.91 -27.92
CA THR A 86 16.77 42.31 -27.59
C THR A 86 16.99 41.17 -26.56
N MET A 87 16.17 41.15 -25.51
CA MET A 87 16.08 40.03 -24.57
C MET A 87 14.68 39.41 -24.63
N THR A 88 14.61 38.09 -24.58
CA THR A 88 13.32 37.39 -24.61
C THR A 88 12.61 37.46 -23.26
N ASN A 89 11.31 37.75 -23.29
CA ASN A 89 10.42 37.71 -22.13
C ASN A 89 9.56 36.46 -22.14
N LYS A 90 9.69 35.62 -23.19
CA LYS A 90 8.97 34.35 -23.29
C LYS A 90 9.46 33.40 -22.23
N GLU A 91 8.58 32.54 -21.77
CA GLU A 91 8.95 31.41 -20.90
C GLU A 91 9.91 30.50 -21.66
N GLN A 92 11.06 30.27 -21.06
CA GLN A 92 12.07 29.36 -21.55
C GLN A 92 12.17 28.19 -20.61
N THR A 93 12.50 27.03 -21.15
CA THR A 93 12.67 25.80 -20.40
C THR A 93 14.07 25.27 -20.62
N SER A 94 14.76 24.95 -19.52
CA SER A 94 16.11 24.38 -19.54
C SER A 94 16.15 23.20 -18.58
N THR A 95 16.77 22.12 -19.01
CA THR A 95 16.94 20.91 -18.19
C THR A 95 18.41 20.69 -17.90
N GLU A 96 18.74 20.48 -16.65
CA GLU A 96 20.10 20.30 -16.15
C GLU A 96 20.20 19.06 -15.29
N THR A 97 21.37 18.39 -15.34
CA THR A 97 21.67 17.24 -14.50
C THR A 97 22.90 17.55 -13.67
N ASN A 98 22.82 17.31 -12.38
CA ASN A 98 23.89 17.56 -11.42
C ASN A 98 23.91 16.50 -10.33
N MET A 99 24.92 16.55 -9.47
CA MET A 99 25.09 15.63 -8.34
C MET A 99 25.20 16.39 -7.02
N CYS A 100 24.68 15.81 -5.97
CA CYS A 100 24.84 16.28 -4.60
C CYS A 100 24.91 15.11 -3.61
N PHE A 101 25.03 15.44 -2.32
CA PHE A 101 24.98 14.46 -1.24
C PHE A 101 23.74 14.70 -0.40
N SER A 102 23.13 13.61 0.04
CA SER A 102 22.07 13.59 1.05
C SER A 102 22.65 13.78 2.47
N ALA A 103 21.77 13.86 3.49
CA ALA A 103 22.17 14.00 4.88
C ALA A 103 23.02 12.83 5.39
N ASP A 104 22.78 11.64 4.87
CA ASP A 104 23.53 10.40 5.15
C ASP A 104 24.74 10.18 4.22
N LEU A 105 25.20 11.26 3.54
CA LEU A 105 26.36 11.28 2.65
C LEU A 105 26.26 10.33 1.45
N GLN A 106 25.03 9.98 1.03
CA GLN A 106 24.83 9.23 -0.20
C GLN A 106 24.86 10.17 -1.40
N GLU A 107 25.52 9.71 -2.46
CA GLU A 107 25.57 10.45 -3.73
C GLU A 107 24.22 10.33 -4.44
N VAL A 108 23.65 11.48 -4.81
CA VAL A 108 22.38 11.62 -5.49
C VAL A 108 22.61 12.40 -6.79
N ALA A 109 22.42 11.73 -7.91
CA ALA A 109 22.31 12.39 -9.21
C ALA A 109 20.87 12.88 -9.37
N TYR A 110 20.72 14.15 -9.73
CA TYR A 110 19.40 14.74 -9.91
C TYR A 110 19.30 15.49 -11.24
N THR A 111 18.15 15.36 -11.86
CA THR A 111 17.77 16.10 -13.06
C THR A 111 16.61 17.02 -12.71
N TYR A 112 16.74 18.28 -13.11
CA TYR A 112 15.71 19.26 -12.88
C TYR A 112 15.45 20.10 -14.13
N THR A 113 14.21 20.49 -14.30
CA THR A 113 13.78 21.39 -15.36
C THR A 113 13.41 22.73 -14.75
N THR A 114 14.05 23.78 -15.24
CA THR A 114 13.76 25.16 -14.85
C THR A 114 12.97 25.85 -15.94
N LYS A 115 11.81 26.37 -15.58
CA LYS A 115 11.03 27.32 -16.40
C LYS A 115 11.32 28.72 -15.91
N HIS A 116 11.74 29.60 -16.81
CA HIS A 116 12.07 30.95 -16.44
C HIS A 116 11.59 31.95 -17.47
N SER A 117 11.19 33.11 -17.01
CA SER A 117 10.81 34.26 -17.85
C SER A 117 11.26 35.57 -17.21
N LEU A 118 11.61 36.56 -18.06
CA LEU A 118 12.09 37.84 -17.64
C LEU A 118 10.98 38.86 -17.65
N LEU A 119 10.83 39.61 -16.58
CA LEU A 119 9.92 40.76 -16.56
C LEU A 119 10.47 41.88 -17.44
N THR A 120 9.61 42.45 -18.28
CA THR A 120 9.96 43.56 -19.20
C THR A 120 10.64 44.72 -18.48
N SER A 121 10.16 45.05 -17.28
CA SER A 121 10.73 46.17 -16.48
C SER A 121 12.14 45.92 -15.95
N ALA A 122 12.51 44.63 -15.77
CA ALA A 122 13.80 44.25 -15.20
C ALA A 122 14.91 44.08 -16.25
N ALA A 123 14.55 43.97 -17.54
CA ALA A 123 15.46 43.64 -18.61
C ALA A 123 16.67 44.62 -18.72
N PRO A 124 16.55 45.97 -18.63
CA PRO A 124 17.71 46.86 -18.70
C PRO A 124 18.67 46.68 -17.53
N ASN A 125 18.15 46.49 -16.34
CA ASN A 125 18.96 46.28 -15.13
C ASN A 125 19.75 44.98 -15.20
N ILE A 126 19.10 43.90 -15.62
CA ILE A 126 19.76 42.58 -15.80
C ILE A 126 20.83 42.67 -16.89
N TYR A 127 20.50 43.28 -18.05
CA TYR A 127 21.47 43.45 -19.11
C TYR A 127 22.68 44.25 -18.67
N LYS A 128 22.49 45.30 -17.85
CA LYS A 128 23.54 46.13 -17.31
C LYS A 128 24.44 45.44 -16.30
N THR A 129 23.86 44.57 -15.46
CA THR A 129 24.58 43.92 -14.33
C THR A 129 25.16 42.57 -14.70
N VAL A 130 24.46 41.80 -15.54
CA VAL A 130 24.78 40.38 -15.83
C VAL A 130 24.97 40.14 -17.34
N GLY A 131 24.20 40.81 -18.17
CA GLY A 131 24.21 40.61 -19.62
C GLY A 131 23.03 39.77 -20.10
N THR A 132 23.18 39.18 -21.29
CA THR A 132 22.12 38.39 -21.94
C THR A 132 22.01 36.96 -21.38
N ASP A 133 23.11 36.45 -20.81
CA ASP A 133 23.17 35.06 -20.28
C ASP A 133 22.89 35.00 -18.76
N TYR A 134 21.88 35.71 -18.34
CA TYR A 134 21.47 35.76 -16.92
C TYR A 134 21.07 34.40 -16.35
N TYR A 135 20.57 33.50 -17.18
CA TYR A 135 20.16 32.17 -16.76
C TYR A 135 21.35 31.37 -16.19
N ASN A 136 22.40 31.20 -16.99
CA ASN A 136 23.58 30.45 -16.59
C ASN A 136 24.38 31.12 -15.47
N ILE A 137 24.37 32.45 -15.42
CA ILE A 137 25.16 33.21 -14.45
C ILE A 137 24.46 33.36 -13.09
N LEU A 138 23.13 33.58 -13.08
CA LEU A 138 22.36 33.82 -11.84
C LEU A 138 21.52 32.66 -11.43
N ILE A 139 20.74 32.08 -12.36
CA ILE A 139 19.68 31.12 -12.00
C ILE A 139 20.26 29.73 -11.74
N VAL A 140 21.05 29.18 -12.63
CA VAL A 140 21.63 27.86 -12.51
C VAL A 140 22.41 27.66 -11.20
N PRO A 141 23.34 28.55 -10.79
CA PRO A 141 24.04 28.38 -9.51
C PRO A 141 23.10 28.46 -8.30
N GLN A 142 22.10 29.34 -8.36
CA GLN A 142 21.14 29.50 -7.26
C GLN A 142 20.23 28.30 -7.11
N VAL A 143 19.74 27.72 -8.22
CA VAL A 143 18.94 26.48 -8.21
C VAL A 143 19.77 25.33 -7.65
N ASN A 144 21.01 25.17 -8.14
CA ASN A 144 21.90 24.12 -7.63
C ASN A 144 22.20 24.28 -6.13
N ASN A 145 22.41 25.49 -5.66
CA ASN A 145 22.62 25.76 -4.23
C ASN A 145 21.36 25.44 -3.40
N ALA A 146 20.18 25.81 -3.90
CA ALA A 146 18.93 25.53 -3.23
C ALA A 146 18.66 24.02 -3.14
N ILE A 147 18.90 23.28 -4.23
CA ILE A 147 18.73 21.83 -4.29
C ILE A 147 19.72 21.15 -3.33
N LYS A 148 21.00 21.50 -3.40
CA LYS A 148 22.04 20.94 -2.51
C LYS A 148 21.73 21.21 -1.03
N ALA A 149 21.24 22.40 -0.73
CA ALA A 149 20.88 22.76 0.65
C ALA A 149 19.68 21.97 1.17
N GLU A 150 18.67 21.72 0.34
CA GLU A 150 17.48 20.94 0.74
C GLU A 150 17.80 19.44 0.80
N PHE A 151 18.51 18.90 -0.19
CA PHE A 151 18.86 17.46 -0.24
C PHE A 151 19.83 17.08 0.89
N GLY A 152 20.74 17.98 1.26
CA GLY A 152 21.66 17.77 2.40
C GLY A 152 20.99 17.74 3.79
N LEU A 153 19.69 18.09 3.89
CA LEU A 153 18.91 18.02 5.12
C LEU A 153 18.10 16.72 5.25
N VAL A 154 18.00 15.94 4.19
CA VAL A 154 17.13 14.76 4.11
C VAL A 154 17.96 13.52 3.81
N GLU A 155 17.67 12.44 4.51
CA GLU A 155 18.25 11.12 4.24
C GLU A 155 17.75 10.57 2.91
N ALA A 156 18.59 9.83 2.21
CA ALA A 156 18.29 9.27 0.89
C ALA A 156 17.00 8.43 0.88
N GLU A 157 16.77 7.64 1.92
CA GLU A 157 15.58 6.79 2.08
C GLU A 157 14.27 7.60 2.09
N ASN A 158 14.29 8.81 2.67
CA ASN A 158 13.11 9.66 2.86
C ASN A 158 12.88 10.66 1.71
N MET A 159 13.84 10.80 0.77
CA MET A 159 13.75 11.79 -0.32
C MET A 159 12.53 11.60 -1.22
N THR A 160 12.16 10.36 -1.50
CA THR A 160 11.01 10.06 -2.35
C THR A 160 9.70 10.49 -1.70
N GLU A 161 9.55 10.27 -0.42
CA GLU A 161 8.36 10.66 0.34
C GLU A 161 8.27 12.18 0.49
N LEU A 162 9.38 12.84 0.75
CA LEU A 162 9.45 14.28 0.97
C LEU A 162 9.61 15.10 -0.32
N ARG A 163 9.58 14.47 -1.49
CA ARG A 163 9.79 15.12 -2.80
C ARG A 163 8.98 16.40 -3.00
N THR A 164 7.69 16.35 -2.68
CA THR A 164 6.79 17.49 -2.84
C THR A 164 7.17 18.65 -1.93
N GLN A 165 7.57 18.35 -0.71
CA GLN A 165 8.02 19.36 0.26
C GLN A 165 9.36 19.97 -0.17
N LEU A 166 10.30 19.15 -0.59
CA LEU A 166 11.60 19.60 -1.11
C LEU A 166 11.43 20.51 -2.32
N GLN A 167 10.60 20.12 -3.27
CA GLN A 167 10.30 20.93 -4.45
C GLN A 167 9.69 22.29 -4.09
N LYS A 168 8.78 22.32 -3.12
CA LYS A 168 8.19 23.57 -2.63
C LYS A 168 9.24 24.48 -2.00
N ASN A 169 10.05 23.95 -1.09
CA ASN A 169 11.10 24.69 -0.40
C ASN A 169 12.14 25.27 -1.39
N ILE A 170 12.54 24.44 -2.37
CA ILE A 170 13.48 24.85 -3.42
C ILE A 170 12.88 26.00 -4.24
N ASN A 171 11.63 25.87 -4.69
CA ASN A 171 10.96 26.92 -5.45
C ASN A 171 10.85 28.22 -4.65
N GLU A 172 10.50 28.18 -3.37
CA GLU A 172 10.41 29.37 -2.51
C GLU A 172 11.77 30.07 -2.39
N LYS A 173 12.85 29.32 -2.15
CA LYS A 173 14.21 29.87 -2.07
C LYS A 173 14.66 30.48 -3.38
N VAL A 174 14.46 29.78 -4.48
CA VAL A 174 14.87 30.26 -5.83
C VAL A 174 14.03 31.46 -6.24
N GLN A 175 12.71 31.45 -6.04
CA GLN A 175 11.82 32.55 -6.39
C GLN A 175 12.15 33.82 -5.57
N THR A 176 12.38 33.67 -4.26
CA THR A 176 12.79 34.80 -3.40
C THR A 176 14.09 35.46 -3.88
N PHE A 177 15.01 34.68 -4.43
CA PHE A 177 16.21 35.20 -5.04
C PHE A 177 15.91 35.87 -6.39
N ALA A 178 15.15 35.21 -7.27
CA ALA A 178 14.83 35.65 -8.62
C ALA A 178 13.98 36.93 -8.63
N ASP A 179 13.12 37.14 -7.65
CA ASP A 179 12.28 38.33 -7.49
C ASP A 179 13.12 39.62 -7.36
N LYS A 180 14.31 39.56 -6.74
CA LYS A 180 15.23 40.68 -6.61
C LYS A 180 15.70 41.19 -7.98
N TYR A 181 15.71 40.31 -8.95
CA TYR A 181 16.12 40.60 -10.33
C TYR A 181 14.94 40.71 -11.29
N GLY A 182 13.72 40.54 -10.84
CA GLY A 182 12.53 40.57 -11.69
C GLY A 182 12.46 39.40 -12.68
N ILE A 183 12.83 38.19 -12.22
CA ILE A 183 12.79 36.96 -12.98
C ILE A 183 11.76 36.03 -12.34
N ASN A 184 10.83 35.50 -13.13
CA ASN A 184 9.96 34.45 -12.68
C ASN A 184 10.66 33.11 -12.94
N VAL A 185 10.77 32.28 -11.90
CA VAL A 185 11.45 30.99 -11.99
C VAL A 185 10.59 29.91 -11.32
N THR A 186 10.44 28.81 -12.01
CA THR A 186 9.83 27.60 -11.45
C THR A 186 10.76 26.42 -11.71
N VAL A 187 11.15 25.73 -10.65
CA VAL A 187 12.01 24.54 -10.71
C VAL A 187 11.16 23.30 -10.50
N VAL A 188 11.31 22.31 -11.35
CA VAL A 188 10.70 21.00 -11.23
C VAL A 188 11.81 19.96 -11.16
N ILE A 189 11.80 19.15 -10.12
CA ILE A 189 12.72 18.02 -10.01
C ILE A 189 12.11 16.86 -10.80
N ASP A 190 12.74 16.52 -11.92
CA ASP A 190 12.23 15.46 -12.80
C ASP A 190 12.58 14.09 -12.27
N ASN A 191 13.83 13.86 -11.92
CA ASN A 191 14.33 12.61 -11.37
C ASN A 191 15.47 12.84 -10.39
N PHE A 192 15.65 11.86 -9.49
CA PHE A 192 16.86 11.69 -8.71
C PHE A 192 17.19 10.20 -8.61
N ASP A 193 18.45 9.90 -8.85
CA ASP A 193 18.99 8.55 -8.89
C ASP A 193 20.08 8.41 -7.84
N PHE A 194 20.07 7.26 -7.17
CA PHE A 194 21.08 6.92 -6.17
C PHE A 194 22.14 6.01 -6.80
N SER A 195 23.30 5.91 -6.14
CA SER A 195 24.34 4.99 -6.59
C SER A 195 23.84 3.52 -6.58
N ASP A 196 24.31 2.71 -7.53
CA ASP A 196 23.96 1.28 -7.61
C ASP A 196 24.26 0.54 -6.31
N ALA A 197 25.35 0.91 -5.64
CA ALA A 197 25.73 0.31 -4.35
C ALA A 197 24.69 0.58 -3.26
N TYR A 198 24.17 1.80 -3.21
CA TYR A 198 23.10 2.17 -2.26
C TYR A 198 21.78 1.49 -2.59
N THR A 199 21.38 1.50 -3.85
CA THR A 199 20.15 0.86 -4.32
C THR A 199 20.15 -0.64 -3.98
N ASN A 200 21.24 -1.36 -4.28
CA ASN A 200 21.39 -2.77 -3.95
C ASN A 200 21.36 -3.02 -2.42
N ALA A 201 21.95 -2.11 -1.62
CA ALA A 201 21.92 -2.24 -0.16
C ALA A 201 20.50 -2.05 0.41
N ILE A 202 19.74 -1.10 -0.11
CA ILE A 202 18.34 -0.88 0.28
C ILE A 202 17.46 -2.05 -0.14
N GLU A 203 17.63 -2.56 -1.36
CA GLU A 203 16.90 -3.76 -1.80
C GLU A 203 17.20 -4.96 -0.91
N ALA A 204 18.47 -5.20 -0.58
CA ALA A 204 18.85 -6.28 0.34
C ALA A 204 18.25 -6.09 1.75
N LYS A 205 18.24 -4.85 2.26
CA LYS A 205 17.60 -4.51 3.54
C LYS A 205 16.10 -4.81 3.50
N GLN A 206 15.40 -4.38 2.46
CA GLN A 206 13.96 -4.61 2.30
C GLN A 206 13.62 -6.09 2.19
N VAL A 207 14.42 -6.86 1.45
CA VAL A 207 14.25 -8.32 1.37
C VAL A 207 14.42 -8.96 2.74
N ALA A 208 15.47 -8.59 3.47
CA ALA A 208 15.72 -9.12 4.82
C ALA A 208 14.60 -8.75 5.82
N GLU A 209 14.09 -7.53 5.76
CA GLU A 209 12.96 -7.08 6.58
C GLU A 209 11.66 -7.85 6.24
N GLN A 210 11.40 -8.09 4.95
CA GLN A 210 10.25 -8.88 4.52
C GLN A 210 10.38 -10.35 4.95
N GLU A 211 11.56 -10.95 4.86
CA GLU A 211 11.82 -12.30 5.35
C GLU A 211 11.62 -12.39 6.86
N ALA A 212 12.17 -11.45 7.62
CA ALA A 212 11.98 -11.40 9.07
C ALA A 212 10.49 -11.23 9.46
N LEU A 213 9.74 -10.43 8.71
CA LEU A 213 8.29 -10.27 8.92
C LEU A 213 7.52 -11.55 8.59
N ARG A 214 7.89 -12.24 7.51
CA ARG A 214 7.30 -13.55 7.15
C ARG A 214 7.57 -14.60 8.23
N ASP A 215 8.82 -14.72 8.69
CA ASP A 215 9.21 -15.66 9.74
C ASP A 215 8.45 -15.38 11.03
N LYS A 216 8.37 -14.13 11.44
CA LYS A 216 7.58 -13.71 12.61
C LYS A 216 6.10 -14.08 12.47
N THR A 217 5.52 -13.83 11.31
CA THR A 217 4.11 -14.16 11.02
C THR A 217 3.91 -15.67 11.03
N GLN A 218 4.85 -16.45 10.45
CA GLN A 218 4.78 -17.90 10.45
C GLN A 218 4.89 -18.47 11.85
N GLN A 219 5.82 -18.00 12.68
CA GLN A 219 5.94 -18.40 14.08
C GLN A 219 4.68 -18.07 14.88
N GLN A 220 4.07 -16.92 14.65
CA GLN A 220 2.79 -16.59 15.28
C GLN A 220 1.67 -17.53 14.85
N MET A 221 1.58 -17.87 13.57
CA MET A 221 0.60 -18.82 13.06
C MET A 221 0.81 -20.24 13.61
N GLU A 222 2.05 -20.68 13.71
CA GLU A 222 2.40 -21.98 14.30
C GLU A 222 2.04 -22.03 15.79
N THR A 223 2.36 -20.99 16.54
CA THR A 223 2.00 -20.86 17.95
C THR A 223 0.48 -20.88 18.14
N GLU A 224 -0.25 -20.14 17.31
CA GLU A 224 -1.72 -20.11 17.37
C GLU A 224 -2.33 -21.47 16.99
N ARG A 225 -1.79 -22.14 15.97
CA ARG A 225 -2.21 -23.51 15.60
C ARG A 225 -1.96 -24.51 16.74
N ALA A 226 -0.77 -24.45 17.35
CA ALA A 226 -0.45 -25.30 18.50
C ALA A 226 -1.39 -25.05 19.68
N ARG A 227 -1.72 -23.79 19.96
CA ARG A 227 -2.68 -23.41 20.99
C ARG A 227 -4.08 -23.93 20.69
N GLN A 228 -4.57 -23.76 19.47
CA GLN A 228 -5.87 -24.27 19.03
C GLN A 228 -5.91 -25.80 19.09
N GLN A 229 -4.82 -26.48 18.75
CA GLN A 229 -4.73 -27.93 18.83
C GLN A 229 -4.76 -28.42 20.27
N ALA A 230 -4.03 -27.76 21.18
CA ALA A 230 -4.07 -28.05 22.58
C ALA A 230 -5.49 -27.87 23.19
N GLU A 231 -6.16 -26.78 22.81
CA GLU A 231 -7.53 -26.48 23.21
C GLU A 231 -8.53 -27.57 22.72
N ARG A 232 -8.41 -27.95 21.43
CA ARG A 232 -9.22 -29.05 20.86
C ARG A 232 -8.99 -30.35 21.58
N THR A 233 -7.73 -30.69 21.87
CA THR A 233 -7.40 -31.93 22.62
C THR A 233 -7.97 -31.88 24.03
N LYS A 234 -7.91 -30.73 24.69
CA LYS A 234 -8.53 -30.57 26.04
C LYS A 234 -10.04 -30.73 25.98
N ILE A 235 -10.73 -30.07 25.06
CA ILE A 235 -12.18 -30.19 24.87
C ILE A 235 -12.55 -31.65 24.54
N GLN A 236 -11.76 -32.34 23.74
CA GLN A 236 -12.00 -33.73 23.40
C GLN A 236 -11.84 -34.64 24.62
N ALA A 237 -10.80 -34.44 25.43
CA ALA A 237 -10.60 -35.19 26.68
C ALA A 237 -11.72 -34.92 27.71
N GLU A 238 -12.18 -33.66 27.80
CA GLU A 238 -13.33 -33.32 28.67
C GLU A 238 -14.63 -33.98 28.17
N ASN A 239 -14.88 -33.98 26.87
CA ASN A 239 -16.03 -34.66 26.28
C ASN A 239 -15.97 -36.19 26.48
N ASP A 240 -14.81 -36.81 26.27
CA ASP A 240 -14.61 -38.24 26.48
C ASP A 240 -14.80 -38.60 27.95
N ALA A 241 -14.38 -37.74 28.88
CA ALA A 241 -14.63 -37.95 30.32
C ALA A 241 -16.13 -37.82 30.65
N ALA A 242 -16.80 -36.83 30.12
CA ALA A 242 -18.25 -36.63 30.28
C ALA A 242 -19.07 -37.82 29.70
N ILE A 243 -18.68 -38.30 28.53
CA ILE A 243 -19.31 -39.48 27.90
C ILE A 243 -19.14 -40.73 28.79
N ARG A 244 -17.93 -40.94 29.33
CA ARG A 244 -17.68 -42.07 30.26
C ARG A 244 -18.52 -41.95 31.53
N GLU A 245 -18.66 -40.77 32.08
CA GLU A 245 -19.49 -40.52 33.25
C GLU A 245 -20.99 -40.77 32.96
N ILE A 246 -21.47 -40.27 31.81
CA ILE A 246 -22.86 -40.52 31.37
C ILE A 246 -23.12 -42.00 31.15
N ASN A 247 -22.20 -42.73 30.50
CA ASN A 247 -22.32 -44.14 30.27
C ASN A 247 -22.30 -44.93 31.59
N ALA A 248 -21.37 -44.59 32.49
CA ALA A 248 -21.32 -45.25 33.82
C ALA A 248 -22.57 -44.98 34.62
N ASN A 249 -23.13 -43.80 34.59
CA ASN A 249 -24.40 -43.47 35.24
C ASN A 249 -25.58 -44.20 34.58
N ALA A 250 -25.61 -44.31 33.26
CA ALA A 250 -26.63 -45.08 32.54
C ALA A 250 -26.57 -46.57 32.83
N ASP A 251 -25.35 -47.16 32.87
CA ASP A 251 -25.14 -48.54 33.22
C ASP A 251 -25.57 -48.84 34.69
N ALA A 252 -25.23 -47.93 35.60
CA ALA A 252 -25.65 -48.05 37.01
C ALA A 252 -27.17 -47.93 37.14
N GLU A 253 -27.81 -47.03 36.42
CA GLU A 253 -29.28 -46.90 36.42
C GLU A 253 -29.97 -48.14 35.80
N ALA A 254 -29.42 -48.64 34.67
CA ALA A 254 -29.91 -49.85 34.05
C ALA A 254 -29.79 -51.09 35.00
N ALA A 255 -28.65 -51.21 35.70
CA ALA A 255 -28.45 -52.22 36.66
C ALA A 255 -29.44 -52.10 37.86
N ARG A 256 -29.71 -50.89 38.33
CA ARG A 256 -30.68 -50.58 39.37
C ARG A 256 -32.09 -50.96 38.96
N ILE A 257 -32.51 -50.59 37.75
CA ILE A 257 -33.82 -50.88 37.17
C ILE A 257 -33.97 -52.40 37.02
N LYS A 258 -32.93 -53.13 36.55
CA LYS A 258 -32.93 -54.58 36.43
C LYS A 258 -33.05 -55.26 37.78
N ALA A 259 -32.26 -54.86 38.79
CA ALA A 259 -32.34 -55.40 40.14
C ALA A 259 -33.71 -55.17 40.78
N GLN A 260 -34.31 -53.99 40.50
CA GLN A 260 -35.66 -53.70 41.01
C GLN A 260 -36.72 -54.59 40.33
N ALA A 261 -36.60 -54.75 38.98
CA ALA A 261 -37.47 -55.65 38.23
C ALA A 261 -37.33 -57.13 38.70
N ASP A 262 -36.08 -57.62 38.89
CA ASP A 262 -35.82 -58.96 39.38
C ASP A 262 -36.38 -59.12 40.78
N PHE A 263 -36.27 -58.12 41.65
CA PHE A 263 -36.88 -58.15 42.98
C PHE A 263 -38.42 -58.19 42.92
N GLU A 264 -39.03 -57.40 42.05
CA GLU A 264 -40.49 -57.39 41.87
C GLU A 264 -41.01 -58.71 41.30
N VAL A 265 -40.27 -59.31 40.33
CA VAL A 265 -40.59 -60.65 39.80
C VAL A 265 -40.51 -61.70 40.91
N ALA A 266 -39.42 -61.69 41.68
CA ALA A 266 -39.25 -62.64 42.83
C ALA A 266 -40.36 -62.45 43.87
N GLN A 267 -40.79 -61.24 44.15
CA GLN A 267 -41.91 -60.97 45.07
C GLN A 267 -43.25 -61.49 44.49
N LEU A 268 -43.50 -61.27 43.22
CA LEU A 268 -44.68 -61.76 42.52
C LEU A 268 -44.70 -63.31 42.49
N GLU A 269 -43.51 -63.92 42.23
CA GLU A 269 -43.38 -65.42 42.31
C GLU A 269 -43.64 -65.96 43.72
N ALA A 270 -43.06 -65.28 44.73
CA ALA A 270 -43.34 -65.67 46.12
C ALA A 270 -44.82 -65.53 46.47
N ASP A 271 -45.44 -64.42 46.08
CA ASP A 271 -46.88 -64.22 46.31
C ASP A 271 -47.72 -65.22 45.53
N ALA A 272 -47.33 -65.60 44.29
CA ALA A 272 -48.00 -66.64 43.52
C ALA A 272 -47.88 -68.01 44.14
N ILE A 273 -46.68 -68.35 44.66
CA ILE A 273 -46.46 -69.60 45.39
C ILE A 273 -47.31 -69.62 46.66
N ALA A 274 -47.33 -68.56 47.44
CA ALA A 274 -48.11 -68.43 48.63
C ALA A 274 -49.61 -68.57 48.33
N TYR A 275 -50.09 -67.85 47.26
CA TYR A 275 -51.47 -67.96 46.83
C TYR A 275 -51.84 -69.33 46.36
N LYS A 276 -50.95 -70.00 45.56
CA LYS A 276 -51.16 -71.38 45.13
C LYS A 276 -51.22 -72.34 46.31
N GLY A 277 -50.26 -72.20 47.23
CA GLY A 277 -50.23 -72.99 48.47
C GLY A 277 -51.49 -72.80 49.32
N GLN A 278 -51.98 -71.55 49.42
CA GLN A 278 -53.23 -71.30 50.14
C GLN A 278 -54.42 -71.94 49.43
N LYS A 279 -54.49 -71.84 48.07
CA LYS A 279 -55.57 -72.47 47.29
C LYS A 279 -55.49 -73.99 47.34
N GLU A 280 -54.33 -74.59 47.32
CA GLU A 280 -54.14 -76.04 47.51
C GLU A 280 -54.52 -76.47 48.92
N ALA A 281 -54.18 -75.71 49.95
CA ALA A 281 -54.58 -75.93 51.31
C ALA A 281 -56.13 -75.83 51.47
N GLU A 282 -56.76 -74.78 50.87
CA GLU A 282 -58.23 -74.66 50.86
C GLU A 282 -58.89 -75.84 50.12
N ALA A 283 -58.34 -76.22 48.93
CA ALA A 283 -58.82 -77.36 48.18
C ALA A 283 -58.70 -78.71 48.96
N THR A 284 -57.53 -78.90 49.57
CA THR A 284 -57.27 -80.09 50.41
C THR A 284 -58.19 -80.12 51.64
N LYS A 285 -58.42 -78.97 52.25
CA LYS A 285 -59.37 -78.86 53.34
C LYS A 285 -60.81 -79.16 52.93
N ALA A 286 -61.21 -78.59 51.80
CA ALA A 286 -62.52 -78.89 51.21
C ALA A 286 -62.66 -80.35 50.80
N LEU A 287 -61.58 -80.96 50.29
CA LEU A 287 -61.53 -82.39 50.00
C LEU A 287 -61.62 -83.20 51.27
N ALA A 288 -60.86 -82.85 52.32
CA ALA A 288 -60.92 -83.52 53.59
C ALA A 288 -62.31 -83.46 54.30
N GLU A 289 -62.98 -82.29 54.12
CA GLU A 289 -64.38 -82.14 54.61
C GLU A 289 -65.39 -82.91 53.80
N ALA A 290 -65.10 -83.16 52.48
CA ALA A 290 -65.97 -83.91 51.61
C ALA A 290 -65.78 -85.42 51.61
N ILE A 291 -64.63 -85.88 52.14
CA ILE A 291 -64.34 -87.33 52.24
C ILE A 291 -64.93 -87.87 53.51
N THR A 292 -66.09 -88.52 53.39
CA THR A 292 -66.68 -89.37 54.43
C THR A 292 -66.20 -90.78 54.21
N ASP A 293 -66.25 -91.56 55.31
CA ASP A 293 -65.81 -92.98 55.30
C ASP A 293 -66.49 -93.78 54.19
N GLU A 294 -67.70 -93.40 53.75
CA GLU A 294 -68.43 -94.03 52.63
C GLU A 294 -67.82 -93.72 51.26
N VAL A 295 -67.25 -92.49 51.02
CA VAL A 295 -66.59 -92.10 49.77
C VAL A 295 -65.24 -92.82 49.64
N VAL A 296 -64.47 -92.98 50.74
CA VAL A 296 -63.21 -93.73 50.75
C VAL A 296 -63.48 -95.18 50.42
N ALA A 297 -64.56 -95.78 50.96
CA ALA A 297 -64.96 -97.18 50.68
C ALA A 297 -65.38 -97.35 49.21
N TYR A 298 -66.07 -96.35 48.62
CA TYR A 298 -66.46 -96.34 47.22
C TYR A 298 -65.31 -96.27 46.26
N GLU A 299 -64.34 -95.36 46.49
CA GLU A 299 -63.11 -95.21 45.67
C GLU A 299 -62.23 -96.48 45.81
N TYR A 300 -62.11 -97.03 46.99
CA TYR A 300 -61.42 -98.29 47.18
C TYR A 300 -62.06 -99.42 46.39
N ALA A 301 -63.37 -99.50 46.37
CA ALA A 301 -64.12 -100.52 45.61
C ALA A 301 -63.99 -100.33 44.09
N GLN A 302 -63.91 -99.08 43.59
CA GLN A 302 -63.83 -98.74 42.16
C GLN A 302 -62.41 -98.94 41.59
N ASN A 303 -61.37 -98.69 42.34
CA ASN A 303 -59.97 -98.83 41.94
C ASN A 303 -59.33 -100.17 42.35
N TRP A 304 -60.11 -101.06 42.92
CA TRP A 304 -59.56 -102.38 43.32
C TRP A 304 -59.39 -103.25 42.06
N SER A 305 -58.12 -103.54 41.77
CA SER A 305 -57.67 -104.42 40.71
C SER A 305 -57.90 -105.93 41.01
N GLY A 306 -58.45 -106.33 42.17
CA GLY A 306 -58.68 -107.71 42.53
C GLY A 306 -57.45 -108.43 43.06
N GLU A 307 -56.36 -107.86 43.16
CA GLU A 307 -55.15 -108.42 43.69
C GLU A 307 -54.81 -107.86 45.10
N LEU A 308 -54.56 -108.76 46.04
CA LEU A 308 -54.13 -108.36 47.38
C LEU A 308 -52.66 -107.84 47.31
N PRO A 309 -52.35 -106.68 47.89
CA PRO A 309 -50.98 -106.19 47.89
C PRO A 309 -50.06 -107.14 48.64
N GLN A 310 -49.10 -107.68 47.93
CA GLN A 310 -48.04 -108.50 48.59
C GLN A 310 -47.07 -107.53 49.27
N TYR A 311 -47.25 -107.45 50.58
CA TYR A 311 -46.25 -106.78 51.38
C TYR A 311 -45.15 -107.80 51.75
N MET A 312 -43.96 -107.60 51.21
CA MET A 312 -42.81 -108.28 51.76
C MET A 312 -42.34 -107.51 52.98
N MET A 313 -42.68 -108.06 54.12
CA MET A 313 -42.09 -107.60 55.37
C MET A 313 -40.64 -108.06 55.43
N GLY A 314 -39.72 -107.11 55.14
CA GLY A 314 -38.31 -107.29 55.49
C GLY A 314 -38.16 -107.30 57.03
N SER A 315 -37.36 -108.20 57.57
CA SER A 315 -37.23 -108.50 59.01
C SER A 315 -36.56 -107.42 59.86
N ASN A 316 -36.42 -106.17 59.37
CA ASN A 316 -35.90 -105.07 60.19
C ASN A 316 -36.54 -103.76 59.73
N GLY A 317 -37.63 -103.35 60.17
CA GLY A 317 -38.24 -102.03 60.33
C GLY A 317 -37.73 -100.85 59.53
N ALA A 318 -37.25 -101.01 58.29
CA ALA A 318 -36.75 -99.87 57.43
C ALA A 318 -37.87 -99.47 56.48
N LEU A 319 -38.21 -98.23 56.48
CA LEU A 319 -39.14 -97.62 55.57
C LEU A 319 -38.63 -97.77 54.14
N PRO A 320 -39.54 -97.97 53.16
CA PRO A 320 -39.11 -98.01 51.75
C PRO A 320 -38.49 -96.70 51.31
N ILE A 321 -37.28 -96.82 50.76
CA ILE A 321 -36.62 -95.67 50.09
C ILE A 321 -37.24 -95.52 48.70
N ILE A 322 -37.87 -94.39 48.45
CA ILE A 322 -38.31 -94.01 47.12
C ILE A 322 -37.07 -93.43 46.39
N ASP A 323 -36.63 -94.19 45.40
CA ASP A 323 -35.56 -93.67 44.50
C ASP A 323 -36.18 -92.73 43.49
N ILE A 324 -35.80 -91.48 43.55
CA ILE A 324 -36.20 -90.43 42.56
C ILE A 324 -35.07 -90.33 41.52
N PRO A 325 -35.30 -90.72 40.28
CA PRO A 325 -34.29 -90.49 39.25
C PRO A 325 -34.03 -89.01 39.05
N MET A 326 -32.80 -88.59 39.32
CA MET A 326 -32.31 -87.24 38.90
C MET A 326 -32.18 -87.21 37.37
N GLY A 327 -32.94 -86.35 36.76
CA GLY A 327 -32.82 -86.02 35.34
C GLY A 327 -31.47 -85.39 35.05
N GLU A 328 -30.80 -85.86 34.01
CA GLU A 328 -29.60 -85.32 33.43
C GLU A 328 -29.91 -83.95 32.85
N GLU A 329 -29.08 -82.98 33.23
CA GLU A 329 -28.99 -81.64 32.52
C GLU A 329 -28.40 -81.84 31.15
N GLU A 330 -29.00 -81.23 30.13
CA GLU A 330 -28.34 -80.70 28.98
C GLU A 330 -28.49 -79.16 28.93
#